data_89c0f34d2bce12e87582f1832d093634
#
_entry.id   89c0f34d2bce12e87582f1832d093634
#
_cell.length_a   1.000
_cell.length_b   1.000
_cell.length_c   1.000
_cell.angle_alpha   90.00
_cell.angle_beta   90.00
_cell.angle_gamma   90.00
#
_symmetry.space_group_name_H-M   'P 1'
#
loop_
_entity.id
_entity.type
_entity.pdbx_description
1 polymer ?
#
loop_
_entity_poly.entity_id
_entity_poly.type
_entity_poly.pdbx_seq_one_letter_code
_entity_poly.pdbx_strand_id
1 'polypeptide(L)'
;MQIRKKTIVCMLLFILFVGNAVAQNLITNVYGRDIRSLNGKWNAIIDLYDQGRGMKVYRNQSPKGNTDFYEYSFQGGLRLNVPGDWNSQTPELKYYEGTVWYARHFDAKRLTHKRQFLYFGAVSYRCRVYLNGAEIGSHEGGFTPFQIEVTDLLNEGENFIAIEVNNRRTKDAIPAMSFDWWNYGGITRDVLLLSLIHI
;
A
#
# COMPACT_ATOMS: atom_id res chain seq x y z
N MET A 1 -29.41 -44.44 8.93
CA MET A 1 -29.76 -43.11 9.51
C MET A 1 -28.55 -42.26 9.90
N GLN A 2 -27.33 -42.80 9.97
CA GLN A 2 -26.10 -42.04 10.31
C GLN A 2 -25.50 -41.22 9.14
N ILE A 3 -25.69 -41.63 7.89
CA ILE A 3 -25.10 -40.98 6.71
C ILE A 3 -25.72 -39.57 6.46
N ARG A 4 -27.03 -39.44 6.71
CA ARG A 4 -27.72 -38.12 6.51
C ARG A 4 -27.28 -37.05 7.49
N LYS A 5 -26.89 -37.37 8.72
CA LYS A 5 -26.42 -36.40 9.74
C LYS A 5 -25.02 -35.84 9.39
N LYS A 6 -24.12 -36.70 8.87
CA LYS A 6 -22.77 -36.23 8.46
C LYS A 6 -22.81 -35.31 7.26
N THR A 7 -23.70 -35.58 6.30
CA THR A 7 -23.86 -34.74 5.10
C THR A 7 -24.42 -33.34 5.43
N ILE A 8 -25.38 -33.28 6.37
CA ILE A 8 -25.96 -32.01 6.84
C ILE A 8 -24.93 -31.18 7.63
N VAL A 9 -24.10 -31.82 8.46
CA VAL A 9 -23.04 -31.14 9.21
C VAL A 9 -21.95 -30.59 8.27
N CYS A 10 -21.54 -31.34 7.23
CA CYS A 10 -20.61 -30.82 6.20
C CYS A 10 -21.22 -29.67 5.40
N MET A 11 -22.50 -29.71 5.10
CA MET A 11 -23.18 -28.65 4.35
C MET A 11 -23.36 -27.38 5.21
N LEU A 12 -23.62 -27.51 6.51
CA LEU A 12 -23.65 -26.41 7.46
C LEU A 12 -22.26 -25.79 7.72
N LEU A 13 -21.19 -26.61 7.75
CA LEU A 13 -19.82 -26.12 7.83
C LEU A 13 -19.37 -25.37 6.57
N PHE A 14 -19.88 -25.74 5.39
CA PHE A 14 -19.58 -25.04 4.14
C PHE A 14 -20.28 -23.66 4.06
N ILE A 15 -21.45 -23.51 4.69
CA ILE A 15 -22.18 -22.23 4.73
C ILE A 15 -21.50 -21.22 5.70
N LEU A 16 -20.79 -21.70 6.72
CA LEU A 16 -20.04 -20.85 7.65
C LEU A 16 -18.72 -20.28 7.06
N PHE A 17 -18.28 -20.79 5.89
CA PHE A 17 -17.07 -20.34 5.20
C PHE A 17 -17.34 -19.39 4.03
N VAL A 18 -18.55 -18.91 3.84
CA VAL A 18 -18.81 -17.74 2.99
C VAL A 18 -18.30 -16.54 3.76
N GLY A 19 -17.00 -16.33 3.72
CA GLY A 19 -16.39 -15.11 4.22
C GLY A 19 -17.13 -13.92 3.62
N ASN A 20 -17.58 -13.01 4.48
CA ASN A 20 -18.16 -11.75 4.05
C ASN A 20 -17.13 -11.01 3.20
N ALA A 21 -17.17 -11.20 1.89
CA ALA A 21 -16.53 -10.31 0.94
C ALA A 21 -17.31 -9.00 1.03
N VAL A 22 -16.97 -8.15 1.98
CA VAL A 22 -17.45 -6.77 2.02
C VAL A 22 -16.80 -6.09 0.83
N ALA A 23 -17.54 -5.99 -0.26
CA ALA A 23 -17.14 -5.17 -1.39
C ALA A 23 -16.99 -3.74 -0.84
N GLN A 24 -15.77 -3.27 -0.71
CA GLN A 24 -15.52 -1.88 -0.37
C GLN A 24 -16.03 -1.02 -1.52
N ASN A 25 -17.12 -0.30 -1.31
CA ASN A 25 -17.60 0.68 -2.27
C ASN A 25 -16.52 1.75 -2.45
N LEU A 26 -15.93 1.81 -3.63
CA LEU A 26 -14.93 2.82 -3.95
C LEU A 26 -15.58 4.22 -3.83
N ILE A 27 -14.90 5.13 -3.16
CA ILE A 27 -15.32 6.53 -3.08
C ILE A 27 -15.29 7.13 -4.48
N THR A 28 -16.44 7.59 -4.93
CA THR A 28 -16.61 8.34 -6.19
C THR A 28 -16.49 9.83 -5.96
N ASN A 29 -16.23 10.60 -7.03
CA ASN A 29 -16.07 12.04 -6.98
C ASN A 29 -15.01 12.48 -5.95
N VAL A 30 -13.85 11.84 -6.00
CA VAL A 30 -12.74 12.06 -5.06
C VAL A 30 -12.35 13.54 -5.00
N TYR A 31 -12.17 14.18 -6.15
CA TYR A 31 -11.70 15.57 -6.24
C TYR A 31 -12.76 16.62 -5.85
N GLY A 32 -14.01 16.23 -5.71
CA GLY A 32 -15.08 17.08 -5.15
C GLY A 32 -15.22 17.00 -3.62
N ARG A 33 -14.28 16.31 -2.95
CA ARG A 33 -14.28 16.09 -1.49
C ARG A 33 -13.25 16.98 -0.80
N ASP A 34 -13.29 16.98 0.54
CA ASP A 34 -12.22 17.55 1.36
C ASP A 34 -10.99 16.63 1.27
N ILE A 35 -10.00 17.06 0.48
CA ILE A 35 -8.80 16.27 0.17
C ILE A 35 -7.54 17.00 0.62
N ARG A 36 -6.57 16.20 1.07
CA ARG A 36 -5.18 16.62 1.23
C ARG A 36 -4.29 15.76 0.37
N SER A 37 -3.55 16.37 -0.54
CA SER A 37 -2.60 15.65 -1.38
C SER A 37 -1.37 15.21 -0.57
N LEU A 38 -0.99 13.96 -0.75
CA LEU A 38 0.26 13.38 -0.29
C LEU A 38 1.26 13.19 -1.44
N ASN A 39 1.02 13.80 -2.60
CA ASN A 39 1.91 13.79 -3.74
C ASN A 39 3.21 14.56 -3.45
N GLY A 40 4.21 14.31 -4.29
CA GLY A 40 5.50 14.99 -4.23
C GLY A 40 6.65 14.00 -4.08
N LYS A 41 7.77 14.41 -3.47
CA LYS A 41 8.92 13.55 -3.27
C LYS A 41 8.75 12.66 -2.05
N TRP A 42 8.89 11.36 -2.26
CA TRP A 42 8.89 10.33 -1.21
C TRP A 42 10.29 9.75 -1.08
N ASN A 43 10.70 9.42 0.12
CA ASN A 43 11.91 8.62 0.33
C ASN A 43 11.66 7.21 -0.17
N ALA A 44 12.68 6.58 -0.75
CA ALA A 44 12.56 5.24 -1.30
C ALA A 44 13.76 4.35 -0.95
N ILE A 45 13.50 3.05 -0.87
CA ILE A 45 14.51 2.00 -0.70
C ILE A 45 14.29 0.95 -1.78
N ILE A 46 15.34 0.61 -2.52
CA ILE A 46 15.33 -0.51 -3.47
C ILE A 46 15.58 -1.78 -2.68
N ASP A 47 14.59 -2.66 -2.59
CA ASP A 47 14.67 -3.91 -1.82
C ASP A 47 14.97 -5.09 -2.76
N LEU A 48 16.24 -5.23 -3.12
CA LEU A 48 16.72 -6.23 -4.09
C LEU A 48 16.39 -7.67 -3.66
N TYR A 49 16.36 -7.91 -2.37
CA TYR A 49 16.24 -9.26 -1.79
C TYR A 49 14.92 -9.53 -1.09
N ASP A 50 13.94 -8.61 -1.20
CA ASP A 50 12.63 -8.68 -0.53
C ASP A 50 12.74 -8.86 1.01
N GLN A 51 13.75 -8.26 1.62
CA GLN A 51 14.02 -8.38 3.07
C GLN A 51 13.41 -7.25 3.90
N GLY A 52 13.01 -6.16 3.29
CA GLY A 52 12.53 -4.97 3.98
C GLY A 52 11.37 -5.24 4.95
N ARG A 53 10.51 -6.23 4.65
CA ARG A 53 9.44 -6.65 5.56
C ARG A 53 9.99 -7.38 6.79
N GLY A 54 10.93 -8.30 6.60
CA GLY A 54 11.60 -8.99 7.70
C GLY A 54 12.38 -8.03 8.60
N MET A 55 13.03 -7.06 8.01
CA MET A 55 13.76 -5.98 8.70
C MET A 55 12.86 -4.88 9.25
N LYS A 56 11.56 -4.95 9.00
CA LYS A 56 10.54 -4.03 9.51
C LYS A 56 10.81 -2.57 9.15
N VAL A 57 11.29 -2.30 7.92
CA VAL A 57 11.60 -0.93 7.44
C VAL A 57 10.42 0.02 7.58
N TYR A 58 9.19 -0.50 7.51
CA TYR A 58 7.95 0.24 7.70
C TYR A 58 7.78 0.85 9.11
N ARG A 59 8.61 0.47 10.07
CA ARG A 59 8.63 1.07 11.42
C ARG A 59 9.50 2.32 11.50
N ASN A 60 10.28 2.61 10.46
CA ASN A 60 11.21 3.75 10.41
C ASN A 60 12.08 3.87 11.67
N GLN A 61 12.62 2.75 12.13
CA GLN A 61 13.45 2.73 13.32
C GLN A 61 14.82 3.32 13.00
N SER A 62 15.30 4.19 13.88
CA SER A 62 16.67 4.71 13.83
C SER A 62 17.59 3.85 14.71
N PRO A 63 18.91 3.78 14.39
CA PRO A 63 19.88 3.13 15.23
C PRO A 63 19.84 3.71 16.67
N LYS A 64 19.84 2.85 17.67
CA LYS A 64 19.83 3.23 19.08
C LYS A 64 21.24 3.46 19.63
N GLY A 65 22.26 3.07 18.89
CA GLY A 65 23.66 3.20 19.25
C GLY A 65 24.60 2.93 18.09
N ASN A 66 25.90 3.15 18.28
CA ASN A 66 26.92 3.01 17.25
C ASN A 66 27.13 1.56 16.76
N THR A 67 26.58 0.58 17.47
CA THR A 67 26.66 -0.85 17.12
C THR A 67 25.43 -1.36 16.39
N ASP A 68 24.36 -0.55 16.36
CA ASP A 68 23.15 -0.90 15.63
C ASP A 68 23.33 -0.59 14.14
N PHE A 69 23.30 -1.61 13.34
CA PHE A 69 23.38 -1.49 11.89
C PHE A 69 22.00 -1.69 11.27
N TYR A 70 21.53 -0.67 10.51
CA TYR A 70 20.34 -0.78 9.69
C TYR A 70 20.76 -0.71 8.23
N GLU A 71 20.68 -1.83 7.55
CA GLU A 71 21.01 -1.93 6.12
C GLU A 71 20.06 -1.10 5.27
N TYR A 72 18.79 -1.02 5.67
CA TYR A 72 17.76 -0.27 4.98
C TYR A 72 17.29 0.92 5.81
N SER A 73 17.54 2.12 5.32
CA SER A 73 17.10 3.36 5.95
C SER A 73 16.50 4.31 4.91
N PHE A 74 15.41 4.97 5.27
CA PHE A 74 14.83 6.03 4.44
C PHE A 74 15.59 7.35 4.54
N GLN A 75 16.54 7.48 5.47
CA GLN A 75 17.30 8.71 5.67
C GLN A 75 18.44 8.81 4.65
N GLY A 76 18.53 9.96 3.94
CA GLY A 76 19.62 10.24 3.00
C GLY A 76 19.62 9.39 1.71
N GLY A 77 18.60 8.57 1.51
CA GLY A 77 18.50 7.66 0.38
C GLY A 77 17.85 8.25 -0.87
N LEU A 78 17.45 7.34 -1.74
CA LEU A 78 16.74 7.65 -2.99
C LEU A 78 15.44 8.41 -2.70
N ARG A 79 15.10 9.36 -3.59
CA ARG A 79 13.83 10.05 -3.59
C ARG A 79 13.14 9.89 -4.93
N LEU A 80 11.89 9.45 -4.89
CA LEU A 80 11.05 9.29 -6.08
C LEU A 80 9.86 10.23 -6.03
N ASN A 81 9.44 10.71 -7.19
CA ASN A 81 8.24 11.52 -7.31
C ASN A 81 7.00 10.62 -7.29
N VAL A 82 6.00 11.05 -6.57
CA VAL A 82 4.65 10.47 -6.53
C VAL A 82 3.66 11.57 -6.92
N PRO A 83 2.83 11.37 -7.93
CA PRO A 83 2.77 10.20 -8.81
C PRO A 83 3.97 10.07 -9.75
N GLY A 84 4.30 8.83 -10.10
CA GLY A 84 5.32 8.49 -11.08
C GLY A 84 5.74 7.03 -11.01
N ASP A 85 6.18 6.49 -12.13
CA ASP A 85 6.87 5.22 -12.16
C ASP A 85 8.35 5.41 -11.78
N TRP A 86 8.97 4.40 -11.18
CA TRP A 86 10.38 4.51 -10.81
C TRP A 86 11.34 4.29 -11.99
N ASN A 87 10.88 3.58 -13.04
CA ASN A 87 11.73 3.17 -14.16
C ASN A 87 12.19 4.37 -15.02
N SER A 88 11.39 5.45 -15.04
CA SER A 88 11.74 6.67 -15.76
C SER A 88 12.45 7.73 -14.92
N GLN A 89 12.55 7.55 -13.59
CA GLN A 89 13.04 8.59 -12.70
C GLN A 89 14.54 8.51 -12.41
N THR A 90 15.12 7.30 -12.45
CA THR A 90 16.55 7.11 -12.21
C THR A 90 17.14 6.02 -13.11
N PRO A 91 18.40 6.16 -13.54
CA PRO A 91 19.06 5.15 -14.37
C PRO A 91 19.13 3.77 -13.71
N GLU A 92 19.30 3.73 -12.38
CA GLU A 92 19.44 2.51 -11.60
C GLU A 92 18.17 1.65 -11.63
N LEU A 93 17.02 2.31 -11.76
CA LEU A 93 15.71 1.64 -11.76
C LEU A 93 15.14 1.43 -13.16
N LYS A 94 15.85 1.87 -14.22
CA LYS A 94 15.33 1.84 -15.59
C LYS A 94 14.77 0.47 -16.00
N TYR A 95 15.46 -0.60 -15.63
CA TYR A 95 15.08 -1.98 -15.96
C TYR A 95 14.69 -2.80 -14.73
N TYR A 96 14.51 -2.14 -13.59
CA TYR A 96 14.26 -2.83 -12.33
C TYR A 96 12.85 -3.37 -12.27
N GLU A 97 12.73 -4.67 -12.05
CA GLU A 97 11.52 -5.37 -11.65
C GLU A 97 11.74 -6.00 -10.28
N GLY A 98 11.02 -5.56 -9.29
CA GLY A 98 11.20 -5.99 -7.92
C GLY A 98 10.41 -5.16 -6.92
N THR A 99 10.93 -5.11 -5.70
CA THR A 99 10.32 -4.37 -4.60
C THR A 99 11.01 -3.05 -4.37
N VAL A 100 10.21 -1.98 -4.32
CA VAL A 100 10.64 -0.65 -3.87
C VAL A 100 9.73 -0.22 -2.72
N TRP A 101 10.34 0.17 -1.62
CA TRP A 101 9.66 0.79 -0.50
C TRP A 101 9.60 2.29 -0.69
N TYR A 102 8.43 2.88 -0.49
CA TYR A 102 8.20 4.31 -0.43
C TYR A 102 7.86 4.71 0.97
N ALA A 103 8.33 5.88 1.43
CA ALA A 103 7.95 6.41 2.73
C ALA A 103 7.84 7.93 2.75
N ARG A 104 6.93 8.42 3.60
CA ARG A 104 6.70 9.84 3.81
C ARG A 104 6.15 10.12 5.20
N HIS A 105 6.58 11.23 5.79
CA HIS A 105 5.92 11.85 6.92
C HIS A 105 4.87 12.84 6.44
N PHE A 106 3.76 12.91 7.15
CA PHE A 106 2.70 13.88 6.90
C PHE A 106 1.94 14.20 8.19
N ASP A 107 1.46 15.43 8.31
CA ASP A 107 0.59 15.78 9.43
C ASP A 107 -0.84 15.43 9.12
N ALA A 108 -1.60 15.05 10.12
CA ALA A 108 -3.05 14.88 10.03
C ALA A 108 -3.74 15.39 11.30
N LYS A 109 -5.03 15.71 11.16
CA LYS A 109 -5.91 15.97 12.30
C LYS A 109 -6.90 14.84 12.42
N ARG A 110 -7.09 14.30 13.62
CA ARG A 110 -8.19 13.38 13.88
C ARG A 110 -9.50 14.18 13.88
N LEU A 111 -10.41 13.80 13.00
CA LEU A 111 -11.67 14.50 12.84
C LEU A 111 -12.79 13.66 13.48
N THR A 112 -13.33 14.10 14.61
CA THR A 112 -14.26 13.35 15.46
C THR A 112 -15.60 13.01 14.81
N HIS A 113 -15.97 13.68 13.71
CA HIS A 113 -17.25 13.48 13.02
C HIS A 113 -17.09 13.21 11.53
N LYS A 114 -15.88 12.82 11.09
CA LYS A 114 -15.59 12.51 9.68
C LYS A 114 -14.86 11.19 9.62
N ARG A 115 -15.19 10.38 8.61
CA ARG A 115 -14.38 9.23 8.24
C ARG A 115 -13.21 9.71 7.39
N GLN A 116 -12.03 9.16 7.62
CA GLN A 116 -10.81 9.52 6.91
C GLN A 116 -10.27 8.30 6.15
N PHE A 117 -9.85 8.52 4.92
CA PHE A 117 -9.37 7.46 4.03
C PHE A 117 -8.08 7.87 3.36
N LEU A 118 -7.15 6.94 3.27
CA LEU A 118 -6.05 7.00 2.31
C LEU A 118 -6.56 6.46 0.98
N TYR A 119 -6.51 7.29 -0.05
CA TYR A 119 -6.89 6.94 -1.41
C TYR A 119 -5.64 6.89 -2.29
N PHE A 120 -5.56 5.84 -3.08
CA PHE A 120 -4.51 5.63 -4.08
C PHE A 120 -5.17 5.50 -5.45
N GLY A 121 -4.80 6.38 -6.38
CA GLY A 121 -5.33 6.35 -7.74
C GLY A 121 -4.85 5.15 -8.54
N ALA A 122 -3.59 4.76 -8.37
CA ALA A 122 -3.02 3.51 -8.88
C ALA A 122 -1.64 3.25 -8.29
N VAL A 123 -1.34 1.99 -8.01
CA VAL A 123 -0.02 1.50 -7.59
C VAL A 123 0.31 0.26 -8.40
N SER A 124 1.42 0.25 -9.13
CA SER A 124 1.79 -0.84 -10.01
C SER A 124 2.89 -1.71 -9.40
N TYR A 125 2.71 -3.01 -9.19
CA TYR A 125 1.51 -3.80 -9.49
C TYR A 125 0.79 -4.26 -8.20
N ARG A 126 1.56 -4.73 -7.20
CA ARG A 126 1.10 -5.12 -5.86
C ARG A 126 1.65 -4.18 -4.84
N CYS A 127 0.87 -3.89 -3.81
CA CYS A 127 1.38 -3.11 -2.70
C CYS A 127 0.83 -3.57 -1.35
N ARG A 128 1.59 -3.24 -0.31
CA ARG A 128 1.16 -3.27 1.10
C ARG A 128 1.36 -1.89 1.68
N VAL A 129 0.39 -1.43 2.40
CA VAL A 129 0.38 -0.10 3.01
C VAL A 129 0.52 -0.23 4.51
N TYR A 130 1.45 0.53 5.05
CA TYR A 130 1.74 0.61 6.49
C TYR A 130 1.54 2.04 6.96
N LEU A 131 0.86 2.21 8.07
CA LEU A 131 0.68 3.50 8.74
C LEU A 131 1.16 3.38 10.18
N ASN A 132 2.04 4.28 10.59
CA ASN A 132 2.61 4.35 11.95
C ASN A 132 3.18 2.99 12.43
N GLY A 133 3.79 2.22 11.51
CA GLY A 133 4.43 0.95 11.80
C GLY A 133 3.50 -0.26 11.83
N ALA A 134 2.22 -0.13 11.49
CA ALA A 134 1.25 -1.21 11.36
C ALA A 134 0.80 -1.40 9.90
N GLU A 135 0.65 -2.64 9.44
CA GLU A 135 0.03 -2.92 8.14
C GLU A 135 -1.46 -2.62 8.21
N ILE A 136 -1.95 -1.81 7.28
CA ILE A 136 -3.34 -1.36 7.24
C ILE A 136 -4.11 -1.86 6.02
N GLY A 137 -3.43 -2.43 5.03
CA GLY A 137 -4.07 -3.00 3.86
C GLY A 137 -3.09 -3.33 2.74
N SER A 138 -3.62 -4.00 1.72
CA SER A 138 -2.88 -4.37 0.51
C SER A 138 -3.78 -4.26 -0.71
N HIS A 139 -3.16 -4.13 -1.89
CA HIS A 139 -3.86 -4.08 -3.16
C HIS A 139 -3.05 -4.77 -4.25
N GLU A 140 -3.75 -5.35 -5.21
CA GLU A 140 -3.18 -5.92 -6.42
C GLU A 140 -3.95 -5.41 -7.63
N GLY A 141 -3.22 -4.86 -8.61
CA GLY A 141 -3.78 -4.30 -9.83
C GLY A 141 -3.19 -2.93 -10.14
N GLY A 142 -2.41 -2.83 -11.24
CA GLY A 142 -1.58 -1.65 -11.55
C GLY A 142 -2.34 -0.40 -11.96
N PHE A 143 -3.63 -0.50 -12.28
CA PHE A 143 -4.41 0.58 -12.90
C PHE A 143 -5.69 0.94 -12.16
N THR A 144 -6.05 0.16 -11.16
CA THR A 144 -7.29 0.33 -10.40
C THR A 144 -7.05 1.13 -9.13
N PRO A 145 -7.92 2.10 -8.81
CA PRO A 145 -7.84 2.81 -7.55
C PRO A 145 -8.31 1.94 -6.39
N PHE A 146 -7.79 2.23 -5.20
CA PHE A 146 -8.24 1.64 -3.95
C PHE A 146 -8.16 2.64 -2.81
N GLN A 147 -8.79 2.32 -1.71
CA GLN A 147 -8.81 3.15 -0.51
C GLN A 147 -8.75 2.31 0.75
N ILE A 148 -8.20 2.88 1.79
CA ILE A 148 -8.11 2.25 3.13
C ILE A 148 -8.64 3.25 4.14
N GLU A 149 -9.58 2.84 4.98
CA GLU A 149 -10.07 3.68 6.07
C GLU A 149 -9.01 3.79 7.15
N VAL A 150 -8.72 5.03 7.56
CA VAL A 150 -7.70 5.34 8.56
C VAL A 150 -8.23 6.22 9.70
N THR A 151 -9.54 6.33 9.84
CA THR A 151 -10.22 7.20 10.83
C THR A 151 -9.63 7.07 12.22
N ASP A 152 -9.47 5.84 12.71
CA ASP A 152 -8.98 5.57 14.07
C ASP A 152 -7.48 5.23 14.13
N LEU A 153 -6.80 5.24 12.97
CA LEU A 153 -5.39 4.86 12.84
C LEU A 153 -4.44 6.05 12.77
N LEU A 154 -4.98 7.25 12.50
CA LEU A 154 -4.19 8.48 12.43
C LEU A 154 -3.84 8.97 13.84
N ASN A 155 -2.59 9.42 13.99
CA ASN A 155 -2.20 10.23 15.13
C ASN A 155 -2.62 11.69 14.90
N GLU A 156 -2.91 12.41 15.98
CA GLU A 156 -2.97 13.88 15.92
C GLU A 156 -1.56 14.42 15.66
N GLY A 157 -1.39 15.23 14.63
CA GLY A 157 -0.09 15.72 14.18
C GLY A 157 0.62 14.75 13.23
N GLU A 158 1.87 14.42 13.52
CA GLU A 158 2.74 13.67 12.60
C GLU A 158 2.34 12.20 12.48
N ASN A 159 2.29 11.74 11.23
CA ASN A 159 2.09 10.35 10.85
C ASN A 159 3.18 9.91 9.88
N PHE A 160 3.50 8.62 9.90
CA PHE A 160 4.44 8.01 8.99
C PHE A 160 3.74 6.94 8.14
N ILE A 161 3.78 7.10 6.82
CA ILE A 161 3.30 6.10 5.87
C ILE A 161 4.48 5.45 5.18
N ALA A 162 4.44 4.12 5.09
CA ALA A 162 5.35 3.33 4.26
C ALA A 162 4.55 2.42 3.34
N ILE A 163 5.02 2.23 2.11
CA ILE A 163 4.36 1.43 1.09
C ILE A 163 5.40 0.51 0.45
N GLU A 164 5.20 -0.79 0.59
CA GLU A 164 5.89 -1.81 -0.18
C GLU A 164 5.23 -1.92 -1.54
N VAL A 165 5.95 -1.64 -2.61
CA VAL A 165 5.44 -1.75 -3.98
C VAL A 165 6.28 -2.77 -4.73
N ASN A 166 5.63 -3.74 -5.38
CA ASN A 166 6.30 -4.78 -6.16
C ASN A 166 5.68 -4.89 -7.55
N ASN A 167 6.51 -4.75 -8.59
CA ASN A 167 6.09 -4.84 -9.99
C ASN A 167 6.52 -6.13 -10.67
N ARG A 168 7.03 -7.14 -9.97
CA ARG A 168 7.41 -8.41 -10.61
C ARG A 168 6.24 -9.01 -11.36
N ARG A 169 6.50 -9.37 -12.60
CA ARG A 169 5.52 -10.06 -13.45
C ARG A 169 5.29 -11.49 -12.95
N THR A 170 4.05 -11.89 -12.95
CA THR A 170 3.62 -13.27 -12.68
C THR A 170 2.71 -13.75 -13.82
N LYS A 171 2.37 -15.03 -13.81
CA LYS A 171 1.47 -15.60 -14.83
C LYS A 171 0.10 -14.91 -14.85
N ASP A 172 -0.34 -14.46 -13.68
CA ASP A 172 -1.69 -13.89 -13.46
C ASP A 172 -1.68 -12.35 -13.40
N ALA A 173 -0.50 -11.72 -13.57
CA ALA A 173 -0.38 -10.25 -13.58
C ALA A 173 -0.71 -9.63 -14.94
N ILE A 174 -0.96 -8.33 -14.97
CA ILE A 174 -1.11 -7.54 -16.20
C ILE A 174 -0.11 -6.39 -16.16
N PRO A 175 0.96 -6.41 -16.99
CA PRO A 175 1.30 -7.44 -17.98
C PRO A 175 1.77 -8.75 -17.35
N ALA A 176 1.40 -9.89 -17.97
CA ALA A 176 1.91 -11.20 -17.61
C ALA A 176 3.33 -11.42 -18.17
N MET A 177 3.97 -12.51 -17.76
CA MET A 177 5.35 -12.82 -18.16
C MET A 177 5.55 -12.96 -19.68
N SER A 178 4.50 -13.28 -20.43
CA SER A 178 4.53 -13.47 -21.88
C SER A 178 4.34 -12.19 -22.71
N PHE A 179 4.06 -11.06 -22.06
CA PHE A 179 3.91 -9.78 -22.76
C PHE A 179 5.26 -9.09 -22.89
N ASP A 180 5.50 -8.45 -24.03
CA ASP A 180 6.68 -7.67 -24.35
C ASP A 180 6.56 -6.19 -23.92
N TRP A 181 5.47 -5.83 -23.23
CA TRP A 181 5.28 -4.49 -22.71
C TRP A 181 6.21 -4.20 -21.54
N TRP A 182 6.68 -2.96 -21.50
CA TRP A 182 7.46 -2.50 -20.36
C TRP A 182 6.64 -2.53 -19.09
N ASN A 183 7.21 -3.12 -18.04
CA ASN A 183 6.54 -3.25 -16.75
C ASN A 183 6.93 -2.12 -15.81
N TYR A 184 6.28 -0.98 -15.97
CA TYR A 184 6.50 0.17 -15.11
C TYR A 184 5.99 -0.10 -13.70
N GLY A 185 6.85 0.14 -12.68
CA GLY A 185 6.48 0.00 -11.29
C GLY A 185 6.42 1.34 -10.58
N GLY A 186 5.62 1.43 -9.52
CA GLY A 186 5.56 2.64 -8.71
C GLY A 186 4.16 3.07 -8.31
N ILE A 187 4.08 4.21 -7.64
CA ILE A 187 2.82 4.88 -7.30
C ILE A 187 2.50 5.85 -8.44
N THR A 188 1.74 5.36 -9.43
CA THR A 188 1.60 6.00 -10.74
C THR A 188 0.50 7.05 -10.81
N ARG A 189 -0.36 7.13 -9.80
CA ARG A 189 -1.40 8.17 -9.67
C ARG A 189 -1.43 8.73 -8.25
N ASP A 190 -2.29 9.73 -8.04
CA ASP A 190 -2.39 10.49 -6.81
C ASP A 190 -2.54 9.63 -5.55
N VAL A 191 -1.89 10.08 -4.48
CA VAL A 191 -2.11 9.63 -3.11
C VAL A 191 -2.74 10.77 -2.33
N LEU A 192 -3.93 10.51 -1.78
CA LEU A 192 -4.74 11.54 -1.14
C LEU A 192 -5.22 11.06 0.24
N LEU A 193 -5.23 11.96 1.20
CA LEU A 193 -5.99 11.79 2.43
C LEU A 193 -7.35 12.47 2.24
N LEU A 194 -8.41 11.67 2.28
CA LEU A 194 -9.80 12.13 2.13
C LEU A 194 -10.46 12.26 3.48
N SER A 195 -11.30 13.28 3.64
CA SER A 195 -12.16 13.42 4.80
C SER A 195 -13.62 13.45 4.34
N LEU A 196 -14.41 12.49 4.81
CA LEU A 196 -15.81 12.37 4.48
C LEU A 196 -16.67 12.71 5.70
N ILE A 197 -17.68 13.55 5.51
CA ILE A 197 -18.71 13.79 6.53
C ILE A 197 -19.51 12.49 6.65
N HIS A 198 -19.70 12.01 7.87
CA HIS A 198 -20.63 10.92 8.14
C HIS A 198 -22.03 11.48 7.98
N ILE A 199 -22.73 11.08 6.92
CA ILE A 199 -24.16 11.35 6.74
C ILE A 199 -24.93 10.23 7.40
#